data_eda746fb9be55d82246f6f47f9ba2cd9
#
_entry.id   eda746fb9be55d82246f6f47f9ba2cd9
#
_cell.length_a   1.000
_cell.length_b   1.000
_cell.length_c   1.000
_cell.angle_alpha   90.00
_cell.angle_beta   90.00
_cell.angle_gamma   90.00
#
_symmetry.space_group_name_H-M   'P 1'
#
loop_
_entity.id
_entity.type
_entity.pdbx_description
1 polymer ?
#
loop_
_entity_poly.entity_id
_entity_poly.type
_entity_poly.pdbx_seq_one_letter_code
_entity_poly.pdbx_strand_id
1 'polypeptide(L)'
;MKTIKRLFAPLLKLNVASLLTLVGIGACAQNPGYKTLNADEFEKAIADKSVVLIDVRTAAEYAQGHLPDAALNIDVLEENFAAKVKSALQSSSAKTSAATSGNASASPSKSATTVAIYCRSGRRSKNAAAILAKEGYKVIELAGGFNSWTSAGKPSVRGASAE
;
A
#
# COMPACT_ATOMS: atom_id res chain seq x y z
N MET A 1 23.65 -43.48 76.48
CA MET A 1 24.09 -44.01 75.18
C MET A 1 22.89 -43.90 74.19
N LYS A 2 22.74 -42.83 73.46
CA LYS A 2 21.72 -42.72 72.38
C LYS A 2 22.33 -41.86 71.26
N THR A 3 22.59 -42.52 70.14
CA THR A 3 23.24 -42.03 68.95
C THR A 3 22.29 -41.16 68.19
N ILE A 4 22.59 -39.86 68.00
CA ILE A 4 21.82 -38.92 67.19
C ILE A 4 22.35 -39.02 65.79
N LYS A 5 21.55 -39.62 64.90
CA LYS A 5 21.77 -39.59 63.42
C LYS A 5 21.43 -38.22 62.88
N ARG A 6 22.44 -37.50 62.43
CA ARG A 6 22.25 -36.24 61.68
C ARG A 6 21.71 -36.54 60.28
N LEU A 7 20.48 -36.09 59.95
CA LEU A 7 19.98 -36.08 58.64
C LEU A 7 20.63 -34.92 57.91
N PHE A 8 21.44 -35.18 56.91
CA PHE A 8 21.89 -34.21 55.93
C PHE A 8 20.83 -34.09 54.87
N ALA A 9 20.17 -32.95 54.81
CA ALA A 9 19.34 -32.59 53.70
C ALA A 9 20.22 -32.13 52.50
N PRO A 10 20.00 -32.60 51.29
CA PRO A 10 20.73 -32.12 50.13
C PRO A 10 20.28 -30.69 49.75
N LEU A 11 21.26 -29.78 49.69
CA LEU A 11 21.07 -28.44 49.14
C LEU A 11 20.58 -28.56 47.71
N LEU A 12 19.38 -28.09 47.50
CA LEU A 12 18.81 -27.85 46.15
C LEU A 12 19.67 -26.78 45.46
N LYS A 13 20.53 -27.24 44.57
CA LYS A 13 21.28 -26.34 43.67
C LYS A 13 20.30 -25.66 42.73
N LEU A 14 19.90 -24.44 43.07
CA LEU A 14 19.13 -23.56 42.22
C LEU A 14 20.03 -23.16 41.06
N ASN A 15 19.75 -23.72 39.90
CA ASN A 15 20.47 -23.46 38.66
C ASN A 15 19.98 -22.09 38.12
N VAL A 16 20.75 -21.03 38.43
CA VAL A 16 20.47 -19.64 38.03
C VAL A 16 20.83 -19.38 36.53
N ALA A 17 21.06 -20.44 35.75
CA ALA A 17 21.54 -20.34 34.37
C ALA A 17 20.44 -20.46 33.31
N SER A 18 19.19 -20.05 33.58
CA SER A 18 18.13 -20.17 32.58
C SER A 18 17.11 -19.03 32.62
N LEU A 19 17.55 -17.80 32.84
CA LEU A 19 16.68 -16.64 32.66
C LEU A 19 17.37 -15.58 31.77
N LEU A 20 17.94 -16.04 30.66
CA LEU A 20 18.17 -15.17 29.50
C LEU A 20 16.96 -15.33 28.57
N THR A 21 15.80 -14.89 29.02
CA THR A 21 14.69 -14.62 28.11
C THR A 21 15.17 -13.55 27.16
N LEU A 22 15.49 -14.03 25.97
CA LEU A 22 15.68 -13.24 24.77
C LEU A 22 14.42 -12.38 24.61
N VAL A 23 14.44 -11.16 25.12
CA VAL A 23 13.50 -10.13 24.70
C VAL A 23 13.85 -9.86 23.24
N GLY A 24 13.28 -10.66 22.37
CA GLY A 24 13.19 -10.36 20.96
C GLY A 24 12.46 -9.03 20.87
N ILE A 25 13.22 -7.94 20.76
CA ILE A 25 12.71 -6.69 20.22
C ILE A 25 12.38 -7.02 18.78
N GLY A 26 11.20 -7.62 18.58
CA GLY A 26 10.55 -7.66 17.28
C GLY A 26 10.40 -6.19 16.89
N ALA A 27 11.31 -5.70 16.03
CA ALA A 27 11.03 -4.54 15.26
C ALA A 27 9.71 -4.86 14.56
N CYS A 28 8.60 -4.33 15.10
CA CYS A 28 7.35 -4.22 14.37
C CYS A 28 7.71 -3.37 13.15
N ALA A 29 8.09 -4.01 12.06
CA ALA A 29 8.00 -3.42 10.75
C ALA A 29 6.53 -3.06 10.63
N GLN A 30 6.20 -1.80 10.95
CA GLN A 30 4.86 -1.29 10.83
C GLN A 30 4.54 -1.45 9.35
N ASN A 31 3.67 -2.39 9.05
CA ASN A 31 3.16 -2.58 7.70
C ASN A 31 2.57 -1.23 7.30
N PRO A 32 3.11 -0.55 6.29
CA PRO A 32 2.72 0.82 5.98
C PRO A 32 1.27 0.94 5.49
N GLY A 33 0.49 -0.14 5.57
CA GLY A 33 -0.90 -0.20 5.14
C GLY A 33 -1.06 -0.28 3.62
N TYR A 34 0.04 -0.33 2.86
CA TYR A 34 0.04 -0.49 1.40
C TYR A 34 1.11 -1.50 0.96
N LYS A 35 1.01 -1.99 -0.29
CA LYS A 35 2.01 -2.87 -0.89
C LYS A 35 2.84 -2.12 -1.93
N THR A 36 4.15 -2.35 -1.94
CA THR A 36 5.04 -1.91 -3.02
C THR A 36 5.33 -3.10 -3.93
N LEU A 37 5.12 -2.95 -5.22
CA LEU A 37 5.30 -3.98 -6.25
C LEU A 37 6.37 -3.54 -7.25
N ASN A 38 7.13 -4.49 -7.80
CA ASN A 38 8.01 -4.24 -8.94
C ASN A 38 7.18 -4.01 -10.23
N ALA A 39 7.84 -3.64 -11.34
CA ALA A 39 7.15 -3.30 -12.58
C ALA A 39 6.31 -4.45 -13.15
N ASP A 40 6.79 -5.70 -13.08
CA ASP A 40 6.08 -6.86 -13.60
C ASP A 40 4.87 -7.26 -12.74
N GLU A 41 5.02 -7.19 -11.44
CA GLU A 41 3.93 -7.44 -10.49
C GLU A 41 2.88 -6.32 -10.57
N PHE A 42 3.32 -5.08 -10.73
CA PHE A 42 2.44 -3.93 -10.86
C PHE A 42 1.63 -3.98 -12.15
N GLU A 43 2.25 -4.34 -13.28
CA GLU A 43 1.56 -4.54 -14.58
C GLU A 43 0.45 -5.59 -14.46
N LYS A 44 0.75 -6.73 -13.85
CA LYS A 44 -0.24 -7.78 -13.60
C LYS A 44 -1.39 -7.30 -12.71
N ALA A 45 -1.08 -6.48 -11.71
CA ALA A 45 -2.09 -5.97 -10.79
C ALA A 45 -3.02 -4.94 -11.44
N ILE A 46 -2.51 -4.05 -12.30
CA ILE A 46 -3.32 -3.04 -12.99
C ILE A 46 -4.11 -3.60 -14.18
N ALA A 47 -3.80 -4.82 -14.64
CA ALA A 47 -4.61 -5.52 -15.64
C ALA A 47 -6.02 -5.85 -15.12
N ASP A 48 -6.21 -5.94 -13.82
CA ASP A 48 -7.52 -6.09 -13.19
C ASP A 48 -8.31 -4.77 -13.30
N LYS A 49 -9.43 -4.79 -14.02
CA LYS A 49 -10.30 -3.63 -14.25
C LYS A 49 -10.96 -3.06 -12.98
N SER A 50 -10.92 -3.79 -11.88
CA SER A 50 -11.37 -3.31 -10.56
C SER A 50 -10.32 -2.41 -9.87
N VAL A 51 -9.09 -2.40 -10.37
CA VAL A 51 -8.00 -1.56 -9.86
C VAL A 51 -8.01 -0.21 -10.55
N VAL A 52 -8.05 0.86 -9.79
CA VAL A 52 -7.98 2.22 -10.32
C VAL A 52 -6.54 2.72 -10.31
N LEU A 53 -5.98 2.99 -11.49
CA LEU A 53 -4.62 3.49 -11.65
C LEU A 53 -4.58 5.01 -11.62
N ILE A 54 -3.74 5.58 -10.76
CA ILE A 54 -3.57 7.03 -10.60
C ILE A 54 -2.09 7.41 -10.72
N ASP A 55 -1.79 8.34 -11.62
CA ASP A 55 -0.51 9.03 -11.65
C ASP A 55 -0.53 10.19 -10.64
N VAL A 56 0.36 10.15 -9.65
CA VAL A 56 0.41 11.21 -8.60
C VAL A 56 1.49 12.25 -8.87
N ARG A 57 1.88 12.41 -10.13
CA ARG A 57 2.82 13.44 -10.60
C ARG A 57 2.07 14.71 -11.02
N THR A 58 2.83 15.76 -11.32
CA THR A 58 2.27 16.98 -11.92
C THR A 58 1.66 16.69 -13.29
N ALA A 59 0.71 17.52 -13.73
CA ALA A 59 0.12 17.43 -15.08
C ALA A 59 1.18 17.56 -16.19
N ALA A 60 2.19 18.39 -16.00
CA ALA A 60 3.29 18.52 -16.96
C ALA A 60 4.13 17.23 -17.09
N GLU A 61 4.42 16.53 -16.00
CA GLU A 61 5.10 15.24 -16.05
C GLU A 61 4.21 14.15 -16.70
N TYR A 62 2.92 14.17 -16.44
CA TYR A 62 1.95 13.25 -17.04
C TYR A 62 1.87 13.43 -18.56
N ALA A 63 1.76 14.66 -19.04
CA ALA A 63 1.71 14.97 -20.47
C ALA A 63 2.97 14.54 -21.24
N GLN A 64 4.14 14.57 -20.59
CA GLN A 64 5.40 14.10 -21.18
C GLN A 64 5.46 12.58 -21.38
N GLY A 65 4.65 11.83 -20.63
CA GLY A 65 4.53 10.38 -20.74
C GLY A 65 4.00 9.77 -19.44
N HIS A 66 3.09 8.80 -19.57
CA HIS A 66 2.45 8.11 -18.45
C HIS A 66 2.17 6.64 -18.79
N LEU A 67 1.75 5.84 -17.82
CA LEU A 67 1.32 4.47 -18.07
C LEU A 67 0.04 4.45 -18.91
N PRO A 68 -0.13 3.49 -19.84
CA PRO A 68 -1.25 3.51 -20.80
C PRO A 68 -2.63 3.56 -20.15
N ASP A 69 -2.83 2.87 -19.06
CA ASP A 69 -4.13 2.78 -18.36
C ASP A 69 -4.30 3.82 -17.24
N ALA A 70 -3.37 4.78 -17.10
CA ALA A 70 -3.46 5.83 -16.10
C ALA A 70 -4.46 6.90 -16.54
N ALA A 71 -5.75 6.63 -16.39
CA ALA A 71 -6.83 7.55 -16.75
C ALA A 71 -6.98 8.74 -15.79
N LEU A 72 -6.33 8.68 -14.62
CA LEU A 72 -6.40 9.72 -13.59
C LEU A 72 -5.01 10.26 -13.31
N ASN A 73 -4.88 11.59 -13.37
CA ASN A 73 -3.71 12.31 -12.89
C ASN A 73 -4.12 13.25 -11.76
N ILE A 74 -3.61 13.00 -10.56
CA ILE A 74 -3.93 13.78 -9.36
C ILE A 74 -2.62 14.04 -8.61
N ASP A 75 -2.12 15.26 -8.67
CA ASP A 75 -0.84 15.62 -8.06
C ASP A 75 -0.90 15.50 -6.53
N VAL A 76 -0.01 14.68 -5.96
CA VAL A 76 0.09 14.51 -4.50
C VAL A 76 0.56 15.75 -3.75
N LEU A 77 1.14 16.73 -4.45
CA LEU A 77 1.58 17.99 -3.85
C LEU A 77 0.44 18.98 -3.64
N GLU A 78 -0.75 18.71 -4.16
CA GLU A 78 -1.92 19.54 -3.94
C GLU A 78 -2.52 19.31 -2.54
N GLU A 79 -2.93 20.39 -1.88
CA GLU A 79 -3.46 20.36 -0.51
C GLU A 79 -4.67 19.42 -0.34
N ASN A 80 -5.48 19.25 -1.38
CA ASN A 80 -6.71 18.46 -1.36
C ASN A 80 -6.57 17.07 -1.99
N PHE A 81 -5.35 16.54 -2.09
CA PHE A 81 -5.07 15.27 -2.77
C PHE A 81 -6.05 14.14 -2.40
N ALA A 82 -6.20 13.85 -1.11
CA ALA A 82 -7.08 12.76 -0.65
C ALA A 82 -8.55 12.99 -1.01
N ALA A 83 -9.02 14.23 -0.94
CA ALA A 83 -10.39 14.59 -1.32
C ALA A 83 -10.61 14.44 -2.83
N LYS A 84 -9.65 14.84 -3.66
CA LYS A 84 -9.69 14.67 -5.12
C LYS A 84 -9.74 13.18 -5.50
N VAL A 85 -8.88 12.36 -4.90
CA VAL A 85 -8.90 10.90 -5.11
C VAL A 85 -10.26 10.34 -4.75
N LYS A 86 -10.82 10.70 -3.59
CA LYS A 86 -12.16 10.24 -3.17
C LYS A 86 -13.22 10.61 -4.19
N SER A 87 -13.26 11.86 -4.66
CA SER A 87 -14.23 12.32 -5.66
C SER A 87 -14.08 11.56 -6.98
N ALA A 88 -12.85 11.36 -7.45
CA ALA A 88 -12.57 10.65 -8.70
C ALA A 88 -13.03 9.18 -8.63
N LEU A 89 -12.79 8.49 -7.50
CA LEU A 89 -13.23 7.12 -7.29
C LEU A 89 -14.76 7.00 -7.23
N GLN A 90 -15.45 7.96 -6.65
CA GLN A 90 -16.92 7.99 -6.61
C GLN A 90 -17.50 8.18 -8.02
N SER A 91 -16.92 9.08 -8.82
CA SER A 91 -17.34 9.33 -10.21
C SER A 91 -17.11 8.12 -11.13
N SER A 92 -16.03 7.37 -10.90
CA SER A 92 -15.72 6.15 -11.65
C SER A 92 -16.72 5.03 -11.35
N SER A 93 -17.15 4.89 -10.11
CA SER A 93 -18.16 3.89 -9.69
C SER A 93 -19.53 4.18 -10.29
N ALA A 94 -19.91 5.44 -10.47
CA ALA A 94 -21.18 5.83 -11.06
C ALA A 94 -21.28 5.45 -12.55
N LYS A 95 -20.19 5.47 -13.29
CA LYS A 95 -20.17 5.08 -14.72
C LYS A 95 -20.32 3.58 -14.94
N THR A 96 -19.89 2.76 -13.99
CA THR A 96 -20.02 1.28 -14.07
C THR A 96 -21.43 0.82 -13.71
N SER A 97 -22.18 1.59 -12.92
CA SER A 97 -23.54 1.23 -12.45
C SER A 97 -24.66 1.47 -13.47
N ALA A 98 -24.38 2.16 -14.58
CA ALA A 98 -25.39 2.48 -15.60
C ALA A 98 -25.82 1.27 -16.46
N ALA A 99 -25.20 0.10 -16.31
CA ALA A 99 -25.48 -1.08 -17.14
C ALA A 99 -26.26 -2.20 -16.44
N THR A 100 -26.67 -2.05 -15.17
CA THR A 100 -27.49 -3.08 -14.50
C THR A 100 -28.48 -2.41 -13.55
N SER A 101 -29.74 -2.41 -13.96
CA SER A 101 -30.90 -2.03 -13.14
C SER A 101 -31.08 -3.02 -12.02
N GLY A 102 -30.69 -2.68 -10.81
CA GLY A 102 -30.87 -3.49 -9.60
C GLY A 102 -30.67 -2.61 -8.37
N ASN A 103 -31.78 -2.35 -7.67
CA ASN A 103 -31.90 -1.59 -6.45
C ASN A 103 -30.91 -2.04 -5.37
N ALA A 104 -29.83 -1.28 -5.14
CA ALA A 104 -29.03 -1.37 -3.93
C ALA A 104 -28.42 -0.01 -3.60
N SER A 105 -29.05 0.68 -2.67
CA SER A 105 -28.49 1.81 -1.93
C SER A 105 -27.37 1.29 -1.02
N ALA A 106 -26.19 1.05 -1.61
CA ALA A 106 -24.95 0.79 -0.89
C ALA A 106 -23.89 1.72 -1.46
N SER A 107 -23.55 2.73 -0.69
CA SER A 107 -22.32 3.51 -0.90
C SER A 107 -21.16 2.51 -1.02
N PRO A 108 -20.32 2.53 -2.08
CA PRO A 108 -19.22 1.59 -2.22
C PRO A 108 -18.31 1.73 -1.00
N SER A 109 -18.18 0.65 -0.24
CA SER A 109 -17.31 0.63 0.93
C SER A 109 -15.88 0.95 0.48
N LYS A 110 -15.23 1.93 1.10
CA LYS A 110 -13.82 2.31 0.87
C LYS A 110 -12.87 1.09 0.81
N SER A 111 -13.23 0.01 1.48
CA SER A 111 -12.45 -1.22 1.57
C SER A 111 -12.47 -2.09 0.31
N ALA A 112 -13.37 -1.85 -0.64
CA ALA A 112 -13.53 -2.70 -1.83
C ALA A 112 -12.67 -2.26 -3.02
N THR A 113 -12.35 -0.96 -3.13
CA THR A 113 -11.60 -0.42 -4.27
C THR A 113 -10.09 -0.50 -4.03
N THR A 114 -9.37 -1.21 -4.89
CA THR A 114 -7.90 -1.20 -4.89
C THR A 114 -7.41 -0.03 -5.74
N VAL A 115 -6.53 0.78 -5.19
CA VAL A 115 -5.92 1.95 -5.86
C VAL A 115 -4.47 1.64 -6.15
N ALA A 116 -4.10 1.66 -7.42
CA ALA A 116 -2.72 1.55 -7.89
C ALA A 116 -2.16 2.95 -8.13
N ILE A 117 -0.99 3.25 -7.59
CA ILE A 117 -0.38 4.57 -7.73
C ILE A 117 1.09 4.50 -8.10
N TYR A 118 1.55 5.50 -8.83
CA TYR A 118 2.95 5.70 -9.13
C TYR A 118 3.30 7.18 -9.24
N CYS A 119 4.56 7.50 -9.02
CA CYS A 119 5.13 8.80 -9.34
C CYS A 119 6.37 8.64 -10.22
N ARG A 120 7.26 9.62 -10.28
CA ARG A 120 8.49 9.53 -11.08
C ARG A 120 9.47 8.47 -10.57
N SER A 121 9.77 8.46 -9.26
CA SER A 121 10.85 7.65 -8.66
C SER A 121 10.43 6.84 -7.43
N GLY A 122 9.14 6.76 -7.11
CA GLY A 122 8.63 6.06 -5.94
C GLY A 122 8.53 6.92 -4.66
N ARG A 123 9.22 8.07 -4.56
CA ARG A 123 9.22 8.88 -3.32
C ARG A 123 7.85 9.53 -3.02
N ARG A 124 7.26 10.20 -4.00
CA ARG A 124 5.95 10.85 -3.88
C ARG A 124 4.83 9.83 -3.74
N SER A 125 4.89 8.73 -4.50
CA SER A 125 3.88 7.67 -4.45
C SER A 125 3.84 6.94 -3.11
N LYS A 126 4.98 6.73 -2.44
CA LYS A 126 4.99 6.18 -1.08
C LYS A 126 4.29 7.10 -0.06
N ASN A 127 4.47 8.41 -0.18
CA ASN A 127 3.74 9.37 0.64
C ASN A 127 2.24 9.34 0.34
N ALA A 128 1.87 9.37 -0.95
CA ALA A 128 0.48 9.24 -1.40
C ALA A 128 -0.16 7.93 -0.90
N ALA A 129 0.57 6.81 -1.01
CA ALA A 129 0.11 5.51 -0.52
C ALA A 129 -0.20 5.52 0.98
N ALA A 130 0.69 6.12 1.77
CA ALA A 130 0.49 6.22 3.21
C ALA A 130 -0.74 7.09 3.57
N ILE A 131 -0.98 8.18 2.83
CA ILE A 131 -2.16 9.03 3.00
C ILE A 131 -3.43 8.23 2.68
N LEU A 132 -3.49 7.56 1.52
CA LEU A 132 -4.66 6.81 1.09
C LEU A 132 -4.92 5.58 1.96
N ALA A 133 -3.88 4.90 2.42
CA ALA A 133 -4.01 3.77 3.35
C ALA A 133 -4.62 4.20 4.70
N LYS A 134 -4.23 5.36 5.24
CA LYS A 134 -4.86 5.95 6.44
C LYS A 134 -6.33 6.28 6.21
N GLU A 135 -6.70 6.64 4.99
CA GLU A 135 -8.11 6.84 4.58
C GLU A 135 -8.88 5.53 4.40
N GLY A 136 -8.23 4.37 4.56
CA GLY A 136 -8.84 3.04 4.48
C GLY A 136 -8.91 2.44 3.08
N TYR A 137 -8.16 2.96 2.11
CA TYR A 137 -8.04 2.36 0.79
C TYR A 137 -7.03 1.21 0.79
N LYS A 138 -7.29 0.19 -0.02
CA LYS A 138 -6.29 -0.82 -0.36
C LYS A 138 -5.38 -0.26 -1.44
N VAL A 139 -4.11 -0.05 -1.12
CA VAL A 139 -3.18 0.66 -2.03
C VAL A 139 -2.04 -0.25 -2.44
N ILE A 140 -1.71 -0.20 -3.73
CA ILE A 140 -0.49 -0.75 -4.32
C ILE A 140 0.32 0.36 -4.96
N GLU A 141 1.63 0.33 -4.78
CA GLU A 141 2.57 1.36 -5.22
C GLU A 141 3.65 0.74 -6.10
N LEU A 142 4.01 1.42 -7.19
CA LEU A 142 5.06 0.99 -8.11
C LEU A 142 6.45 1.35 -7.57
N ALA A 143 7.23 0.34 -7.26
CA ALA A 143 8.63 0.51 -6.84
C ALA A 143 9.44 1.25 -7.93
N GLY A 144 10.14 2.32 -7.54
CA GLY A 144 10.92 3.12 -8.47
C GLY A 144 10.11 3.96 -9.46
N GLY A 145 8.77 3.85 -9.44
CA GLY A 145 7.84 4.67 -10.20
C GLY A 145 8.02 4.57 -11.72
N PHE A 146 7.67 5.65 -12.42
CA PHE A 146 7.74 5.74 -13.90
C PHE A 146 9.14 5.43 -14.44
N ASN A 147 10.20 5.82 -13.72
CA ASN A 147 11.57 5.52 -14.15
C ASN A 147 11.82 4.00 -14.18
N SER A 148 11.38 3.26 -13.16
CA SER A 148 11.50 1.80 -13.11
C SER A 148 10.67 1.13 -14.21
N TRP A 149 9.46 1.62 -14.45
CA TRP A 149 8.58 1.15 -15.51
C TRP A 149 9.22 1.24 -16.88
N THR A 150 9.73 2.42 -17.24
CA THR A 150 10.40 2.64 -18.54
C THR A 150 11.73 1.89 -18.66
N SER A 151 12.50 1.78 -17.56
CA SER A 151 13.73 0.98 -17.55
C SER A 151 13.47 -0.52 -17.73
N ALA A 152 12.30 -1.02 -17.32
CA ALA A 152 11.87 -2.40 -17.57
C ALA A 152 11.31 -2.59 -19.01
N GLY A 153 11.41 -1.59 -19.89
CA GLY A 153 10.91 -1.65 -21.25
C GLY A 153 9.38 -1.66 -21.39
N LYS A 154 8.66 -1.29 -20.33
CA LYS A 154 7.20 -1.29 -20.35
C LYS A 154 6.64 -0.11 -21.15
N PRO A 155 5.46 -0.27 -21.78
CA PRO A 155 4.88 0.75 -22.64
C PRO A 155 4.51 2.01 -21.87
N SER A 156 4.68 3.15 -22.52
CA SER A 156 4.19 4.44 -22.06
C SER A 156 3.52 5.19 -23.18
N VAL A 157 2.54 6.02 -22.85
CA VAL A 157 1.84 6.88 -23.80
C VAL A 157 2.12 8.34 -23.48
N ARG A 158 2.02 9.19 -24.51
CA ARG A 158 2.05 10.65 -24.38
C ARG A 158 0.67 11.16 -24.75
N GLY A 159 0.14 12.12 -24.05
CA GLY A 159 -1.17 12.65 -24.32
C GLY A 159 -1.50 13.86 -23.44
N ALA A 160 -2.56 14.57 -23.82
CA ALA A 160 -3.08 15.65 -23.00
C ALA A 160 -3.51 15.10 -21.63
N SER A 161 -3.29 15.91 -20.58
CA SER A 161 -3.87 15.68 -19.27
C SER A 161 -5.38 15.50 -19.44
N ALA A 162 -5.96 14.49 -18.81
CA ALA A 162 -7.42 14.45 -18.67
C ALA A 162 -7.80 15.65 -17.78
N GLU A 163 -8.50 16.63 -18.37
CA GLU A 163 -9.16 17.72 -17.66
C GLU A 163 -10.33 17.20 -16.81
#